data_8f97a99fbd6404c24215bb66dc52ae66
#
_entry.id   8f97a99fbd6404c24215bb66dc52ae66
#
_cell.length_a   1.000
_cell.length_b   1.000
_cell.length_c   1.000
_cell.angle_alpha   90.00
_cell.angle_beta   90.00
_cell.angle_gamma   90.00
#
_symmetry.space_group_name_H-M   'P 1'
#
loop_
_entity.id
_entity.type
_entity.pdbx_description
1 polymer ?
#
loop_
_entity_poly.entity_id
_entity_poly.type
_entity_poly.pdbx_seq_one_letter_code
_entity_poly.pdbx_strand_id
1 'polypeptide(L)'
;MASLLLAAFFVVVATDARPTPHPLDLVARAFDARDRYANFPTYDQLPLHPSFPTKAAWGVWGASDEFGALNHITRATRLAARSEIQTGRAISLNLALGVPDPPINPQRPPLIHAIQPFAGYQDDILTLNTQISTQFDGLRHFPYSTNFEQSTYQFYNDLITFDDIVAPGGTSTLGIQNAAQKGIAGRGVLLDWGGWKDAMNETYDAFSTIIIPTTELDAVARWQGLDPAAFTVPGDFLVVRTGFMKQYTALSAHAQAVLPFREGAAVQWVGVEASDATLRWLWDKKVALVGADNPTFESAPLSGVIDGAVRNLHMVFIGGWGQSIVEFMDLDELAATCHALKRFHFFFTLQNLNVVGGIASPPNAMAIL
;
A
#
# COMPACT_ATOMS: atom_id res chain seq x y z
N MET A 1 19.57 75.42 36.47
CA MET A 1 18.39 74.73 35.96
C MET A 1 18.80 73.32 35.59
N ALA A 2 18.48 72.35 36.42
CA ALA A 2 18.85 70.98 36.22
C ALA A 2 17.60 70.23 35.74
N SER A 3 17.63 69.67 34.53
CA SER A 3 16.57 68.80 33.99
C SER A 3 16.81 67.35 34.45
N LEU A 4 15.91 66.81 35.24
CA LEU A 4 15.85 65.39 35.54
C LEU A 4 15.24 64.65 34.35
N LEU A 5 15.99 63.72 33.77
CA LEU A 5 15.46 62.69 32.85
C LEU A 5 14.98 61.51 33.67
N LEU A 6 13.66 61.24 33.63
CA LEU A 6 13.04 60.00 34.17
C LEU A 6 13.20 58.90 33.13
N ALA A 7 14.04 57.89 33.43
CA ALA A 7 14.10 56.66 32.62
C ALA A 7 13.03 55.67 33.13
N ALA A 8 12.03 55.42 32.28
CA ALA A 8 11.05 54.37 32.53
C ALA A 8 11.62 53.01 32.11
N PHE A 9 11.85 52.13 33.09
CA PHE A 9 12.17 50.72 32.86
C PHE A 9 10.90 49.95 32.53
N PHE A 10 10.73 49.52 31.27
CA PHE A 10 9.75 48.51 30.94
C PHE A 10 10.34 47.13 31.27
N VAL A 11 9.77 46.49 32.30
CA VAL A 11 10.01 45.06 32.56
C VAL A 11 9.13 44.29 31.60
N VAL A 12 9.73 43.77 30.52
CA VAL A 12 9.10 42.76 29.65
C VAL A 12 9.14 41.44 30.44
N VAL A 13 8.04 41.05 31.04
CA VAL A 13 7.86 39.70 31.55
C VAL A 13 7.67 38.79 30.34
N ALA A 14 8.74 38.15 29.87
CA ALA A 14 8.64 37.05 28.92
C ALA A 14 7.91 35.90 29.62
N THR A 15 6.63 35.70 29.29
CA THR A 15 5.92 34.48 29.61
C THR A 15 6.52 33.39 28.76
N ASP A 16 7.31 32.53 29.37
CA ASP A 16 7.86 31.31 28.80
C ASP A 16 6.68 30.33 28.56
N ALA A 17 5.87 30.62 27.54
CA ALA A 17 4.87 29.68 27.04
C ALA A 17 5.64 28.53 26.38
N ARG A 18 5.89 27.45 27.12
CA ARG A 18 6.39 26.22 26.53
C ARG A 18 5.41 25.84 25.41
N PRO A 19 5.89 25.61 24.21
CA PRO A 19 4.99 25.16 23.12
C PRO A 19 4.27 23.90 23.60
N THR A 20 2.95 23.87 23.41
CA THR A 20 2.18 22.64 23.67
C THR A 20 2.81 21.51 22.83
N PRO A 21 3.14 20.36 23.44
CA PRO A 21 3.78 19.28 22.71
C PRO A 21 2.85 18.83 21.56
N HIS A 22 3.44 18.56 20.40
CA HIS A 22 2.69 18.03 19.25
C HIS A 22 2.00 16.72 19.67
N PRO A 23 0.76 16.44 19.22
CA PRO A 23 0.04 15.21 19.57
C PRO A 23 0.85 13.92 19.33
N LEU A 24 1.68 13.87 18.30
CA LEU A 24 2.58 12.75 18.03
C LEU A 24 3.63 12.53 19.12
N ASP A 25 4.15 13.60 19.76
CA ASP A 25 5.12 13.48 20.85
C ASP A 25 4.50 12.83 22.10
N LEU A 26 3.21 13.05 22.33
CA LEU A 26 2.46 12.44 23.43
C LEU A 26 2.24 10.94 23.18
N VAL A 27 1.95 10.56 21.96
CA VAL A 27 1.72 9.16 21.56
C VAL A 27 3.03 8.38 21.53
N ALA A 28 4.10 8.92 20.96
CA ALA A 28 5.40 8.27 20.86
C ALA A 28 6.01 7.88 22.21
N ARG A 29 5.66 8.55 23.29
CA ARG A 29 6.10 8.22 24.66
C ARG A 29 5.41 6.99 25.25
N ALA A 30 4.27 6.58 24.70
CA ALA A 30 3.49 5.45 25.19
C ALA A 30 3.90 4.10 24.58
N PHE A 31 4.70 4.11 23.50
CA PHE A 31 5.08 2.91 22.76
C PHE A 31 6.50 2.43 23.13
N ASP A 32 6.61 1.25 23.77
CA ASP A 32 7.91 0.61 24.04
C ASP A 32 8.34 -0.26 22.86
N ALA A 33 9.34 0.17 22.12
CA ALA A 33 9.88 -0.55 20.98
C ALA A 33 10.55 -1.90 21.33
N ARG A 34 10.79 -2.20 22.63
CA ARG A 34 11.47 -3.43 23.07
C ARG A 34 10.57 -4.65 23.09
N ASP A 35 9.26 -4.46 23.33
CA ASP A 35 8.25 -5.51 23.12
C ASP A 35 7.23 -5.01 22.12
N ARG A 36 7.52 -5.26 20.86
CA ARG A 36 6.86 -4.67 19.69
C ARG A 36 5.35 -4.90 19.68
N TYR A 37 4.86 -5.96 20.28
CA TYR A 37 3.44 -6.34 20.20
C TYR A 37 2.73 -6.40 21.55
N ALA A 38 3.43 -6.35 22.69
CA ALA A 38 2.78 -6.37 24.00
C ALA A 38 1.86 -5.17 24.22
N ASN A 39 2.23 -4.01 23.66
CA ASN A 39 1.46 -2.77 23.74
C ASN A 39 1.02 -2.26 22.34
N PHE A 40 0.99 -3.15 21.32
CA PHE A 40 0.52 -2.76 20.01
C PHE A 40 -0.98 -2.45 20.07
N PRO A 41 -1.43 -1.28 19.60
CA PRO A 41 -2.83 -0.87 19.77
C PRO A 41 -3.77 -1.82 19.02
N THR A 42 -4.92 -2.07 19.62
CA THR A 42 -6.03 -2.73 18.92
C THR A 42 -6.66 -1.78 17.91
N TYR A 43 -7.39 -2.31 16.93
CA TYR A 43 -8.11 -1.50 15.96
C TYR A 43 -9.05 -0.47 16.61
N ASP A 44 -9.70 -0.83 17.73
CA ASP A 44 -10.62 0.06 18.43
C ASP A 44 -9.95 1.22 19.14
N GLN A 45 -8.64 1.11 19.41
CA GLN A 45 -7.84 2.19 20.00
C GLN A 45 -7.36 3.22 18.95
N LEU A 46 -7.61 2.97 17.66
CA LEU A 46 -7.28 3.92 16.60
C LEU A 46 -8.41 4.94 16.37
N PRO A 47 -8.07 6.21 16.16
CA PRO A 47 -6.73 6.80 16.17
C PRO A 47 -6.21 6.98 17.60
N LEU A 48 -4.89 6.98 17.78
CA LEU A 48 -4.26 7.12 19.10
C LEU A 48 -4.44 8.51 19.74
N HIS A 49 -4.84 9.50 18.94
CA HIS A 49 -5.19 10.84 19.41
C HIS A 49 -6.39 11.37 18.64
N PRO A 50 -7.35 12.07 19.29
CA PRO A 50 -8.59 12.52 18.66
C PRO A 50 -8.41 13.50 17.48
N SER A 51 -7.25 14.19 17.40
CA SER A 51 -6.95 15.10 16.28
C SER A 51 -6.43 14.39 15.02
N PHE A 52 -6.11 13.10 15.11
CA PHE A 52 -5.64 12.36 13.95
C PHE A 52 -6.80 11.94 13.06
N PRO A 53 -6.57 11.69 11.77
CA PRO A 53 -7.59 11.17 10.89
C PRO A 53 -8.19 9.86 11.41
N THR A 54 -9.46 9.62 11.10
CA THR A 54 -10.18 8.41 11.49
C THR A 54 -9.39 7.15 11.20
N LYS A 55 -9.25 6.30 12.22
CA LYS A 55 -8.51 5.03 12.17
C LYS A 55 -7.04 5.15 11.77
N ALA A 56 -6.47 6.34 11.74
CA ALA A 56 -5.04 6.52 11.49
C ALA A 56 -4.20 5.88 12.61
N ALA A 57 -3.09 5.26 12.22
CA ALA A 57 -2.12 4.64 13.13
C ALA A 57 -0.89 5.53 13.36
N TRP A 58 -1.08 6.85 13.26
CA TRP A 58 -0.01 7.82 13.46
C TRP A 58 0.60 7.70 14.83
N GLY A 59 1.92 7.74 14.90
CA GLY A 59 2.69 7.61 16.12
C GLY A 59 2.92 6.18 16.60
N VAL A 60 2.24 5.16 16.06
CA VAL A 60 2.41 3.74 16.46
C VAL A 60 3.88 3.31 16.37
N TRP A 61 4.60 3.78 15.37
CA TRP A 61 6.02 3.49 15.15
C TRP A 61 6.95 4.64 15.54
N GLY A 62 6.41 5.69 16.12
CA GLY A 62 7.11 6.93 16.47
C GLY A 62 6.73 8.10 15.58
N ALA A 63 6.90 9.31 16.10
CA ALA A 63 6.46 10.55 15.43
C ALA A 63 7.19 10.84 14.10
N SER A 64 8.44 10.41 13.97
CA SER A 64 9.26 10.61 12.78
C SER A 64 9.39 9.36 11.91
N ASP A 65 8.54 8.35 12.13
CA ASP A 65 8.59 7.13 11.34
C ASP A 65 8.11 7.37 9.91
N GLU A 66 8.89 6.87 8.95
CA GLU A 66 8.64 6.95 7.52
C GLU A 66 8.43 5.58 6.86
N PHE A 67 8.28 4.51 7.64
CA PHE A 67 8.16 3.14 7.16
C PHE A 67 6.76 2.55 7.36
N GLY A 68 5.99 3.05 8.32
CA GLY A 68 4.66 2.55 8.61
C GLY A 68 4.60 1.04 8.83
N ALA A 69 3.69 0.35 8.15
CA ALA A 69 3.53 -1.10 8.28
C ALA A 69 4.77 -1.92 7.87
N LEU A 70 5.68 -1.37 7.07
CA LEU A 70 6.96 -2.03 6.77
C LEU A 70 7.82 -2.25 8.03
N ASN A 71 7.52 -1.59 9.13
CA ASN A 71 8.16 -1.85 10.42
C ASN A 71 7.86 -3.25 10.97
N HIS A 72 6.81 -3.91 10.52
CA HIS A 72 6.58 -5.32 10.83
C HIS A 72 7.68 -6.24 10.29
N ILE A 73 8.39 -5.83 9.24
CA ILE A 73 9.51 -6.59 8.67
C ILE A 73 10.75 -6.42 9.56
N THR A 74 11.22 -7.51 10.14
CA THR A 74 12.38 -7.58 11.01
C THR A 74 13.43 -8.57 10.46
N ARG A 75 14.64 -8.57 11.05
CA ARG A 75 15.62 -9.62 10.78
C ARG A 75 15.05 -11.01 11.09
N ALA A 76 14.30 -11.14 12.19
CA ALA A 76 13.72 -12.42 12.59
C ALA A 76 12.66 -12.92 11.61
N THR A 77 11.74 -12.05 11.15
CA THR A 77 10.71 -12.43 10.18
C THR A 77 11.33 -12.83 8.83
N ARG A 78 12.36 -12.10 8.36
CA ARG A 78 13.10 -12.48 7.13
C ARG A 78 13.77 -13.84 7.26
N LEU A 79 14.42 -14.11 8.40
CA LEU A 79 15.10 -15.40 8.65
C LEU A 79 14.10 -16.54 8.79
N ALA A 80 12.93 -16.32 9.38
CA ALA A 80 11.86 -17.30 9.46
C ALA A 80 11.32 -17.63 8.07
N ALA A 81 11.10 -16.63 7.23
CA ALA A 81 10.56 -16.78 5.89
C ALA A 81 11.40 -17.67 4.95
N ARG A 82 12.71 -17.81 5.21
CA ARG A 82 13.58 -18.67 4.39
C ARG A 82 13.12 -20.13 4.30
N SER A 83 12.39 -20.61 5.31
CA SER A 83 11.84 -21.96 5.33
C SER A 83 10.77 -22.20 4.26
N GLU A 84 10.23 -21.15 3.67
CA GLU A 84 9.28 -21.26 2.56
C GLU A 84 9.95 -21.64 1.24
N ILE A 85 11.27 -21.47 1.10
CA ILE A 85 12.04 -21.93 -0.07
C ILE A 85 12.27 -23.43 0.06
N GLN A 86 11.46 -24.22 -0.64
CA GLN A 86 11.53 -25.70 -0.58
C GLN A 86 11.79 -26.33 -1.94
N THR A 87 11.33 -25.73 -3.02
CA THR A 87 11.52 -26.24 -4.39
C THR A 87 12.54 -25.45 -5.18
N GLY A 88 12.83 -24.20 -4.76
CA GLY A 88 13.69 -23.27 -5.48
C GLY A 88 13.01 -22.66 -6.72
N ARG A 89 11.72 -22.90 -6.96
CA ARG A 89 11.00 -22.29 -8.08
C ARG A 89 10.76 -20.81 -7.79
N ALA A 90 11.30 -19.95 -8.66
CA ALA A 90 11.10 -18.51 -8.62
C ALA A 90 10.06 -18.09 -9.66
N ILE A 91 9.11 -17.26 -9.26
CA ILE A 91 8.00 -16.77 -10.09
C ILE A 91 7.99 -15.24 -10.02
N SER A 92 8.08 -14.57 -11.17
CA SER A 92 7.87 -13.12 -11.26
C SER A 92 6.39 -12.81 -11.02
N LEU A 93 6.14 -11.78 -10.23
CA LEU A 93 4.78 -11.33 -9.91
C LEU A 93 4.45 -10.00 -10.59
N ASN A 94 5.17 -9.66 -11.64
CA ASN A 94 5.00 -8.40 -12.36
C ASN A 94 4.57 -8.64 -13.80
N LEU A 95 3.64 -7.81 -14.23
CA LEU A 95 3.32 -7.66 -15.65
C LEU A 95 4.50 -7.01 -16.39
N ALA A 96 4.55 -7.17 -17.71
CA ALA A 96 5.40 -6.33 -18.54
C ALA A 96 5.00 -4.85 -18.37
N LEU A 97 5.97 -3.92 -18.37
CA LEU A 97 5.73 -2.50 -18.07
C LEU A 97 4.71 -1.80 -18.99
N GLY A 98 4.47 -2.32 -20.19
CA GLY A 98 3.46 -1.84 -21.13
C GLY A 98 2.09 -2.53 -21.01
N VAL A 99 1.83 -3.28 -19.93
CA VAL A 99 0.56 -3.99 -19.71
C VAL A 99 -0.06 -3.48 -18.40
N PRO A 100 -1.34 -3.06 -18.42
CA PRO A 100 -2.32 -2.93 -19.52
C PRO A 100 -1.94 -1.89 -20.59
N ASP A 101 -2.37 -2.13 -21.85
CA ASP A 101 -2.21 -1.17 -22.95
C ASP A 101 -3.55 -0.97 -23.68
N PRO A 102 -4.12 0.26 -23.67
CA PRO A 102 -3.69 1.44 -22.94
C PRO A 102 -3.79 1.26 -21.40
N PRO A 103 -3.12 2.13 -20.61
CA PRO A 103 -3.27 2.11 -19.15
C PRO A 103 -4.73 2.18 -18.71
N ILE A 104 -5.10 1.40 -17.69
CA ILE A 104 -6.50 1.36 -17.19
C ILE A 104 -6.96 2.74 -16.68
N ASN A 105 -6.07 3.56 -16.15
CA ASN A 105 -6.36 4.97 -15.92
C ASN A 105 -5.93 5.78 -17.15
N PRO A 106 -6.87 6.30 -17.97
CA PRO A 106 -6.55 6.98 -19.23
C PRO A 106 -5.85 8.34 -19.05
N GLN A 107 -5.75 8.84 -17.82
CA GLN A 107 -4.97 10.06 -17.52
C GLN A 107 -3.47 9.78 -17.40
N ARG A 108 -3.06 8.51 -17.33
CA ARG A 108 -1.65 8.11 -17.24
C ARG A 108 -1.09 7.85 -18.63
N PRO A 109 0.01 8.51 -19.03
CA PRO A 109 0.62 8.25 -20.34
C PRO A 109 1.16 6.81 -20.41
N PRO A 110 1.08 6.14 -21.58
CA PRO A 110 1.63 4.82 -21.78
C PRO A 110 3.17 4.82 -21.69
N LEU A 111 3.75 3.62 -21.59
CA LEU A 111 5.19 3.42 -21.68
C LEU A 111 5.73 3.94 -23.03
N ILE A 112 6.80 4.72 -22.97
CA ILE A 112 7.66 5.03 -24.13
C ILE A 112 8.97 4.28 -23.93
N HIS A 113 9.30 3.41 -24.90
CA HIS A 113 10.54 2.64 -24.93
C HIS A 113 11.28 2.95 -26.24
N ALA A 114 12.48 3.44 -26.12
CA ALA A 114 13.34 3.75 -27.27
C ALA A 114 14.67 3.03 -27.13
N ILE A 115 15.14 2.44 -28.24
CA ILE A 115 16.47 1.86 -28.33
C ILE A 115 17.46 2.94 -28.77
N GLN A 116 18.55 3.07 -28.06
CA GLN A 116 19.64 3.97 -28.38
C GLN A 116 20.86 3.15 -28.83
N PRO A 117 21.13 3.09 -30.13
CA PRO A 117 22.27 2.33 -30.65
C PRO A 117 23.56 3.14 -30.55
N PHE A 118 24.63 2.49 -30.10
CA PHE A 118 26.01 3.00 -30.10
C PHE A 118 26.92 2.03 -30.86
N ALA A 119 28.15 2.45 -31.15
CA ALA A 119 29.14 1.59 -31.76
C ALA A 119 29.56 0.49 -30.77
N GLY A 120 29.05 -0.74 -31.01
CA GLY A 120 29.41 -1.93 -30.23
C GLY A 120 28.48 -2.26 -29.04
N TYR A 121 27.51 -1.42 -28.71
CA TYR A 121 26.51 -1.69 -27.68
C TYR A 121 25.21 -0.91 -27.91
N GLN A 122 24.15 -1.26 -27.19
CA GLN A 122 22.84 -0.61 -27.24
C GLN A 122 22.34 -0.34 -25.81
N ASP A 123 21.65 0.79 -25.64
CA ASP A 123 20.99 1.17 -24.41
C ASP A 123 19.49 1.39 -24.63
N ASP A 124 18.73 1.34 -23.54
CA ASP A 124 17.31 1.64 -23.51
C ASP A 124 17.06 3.01 -22.87
N ILE A 125 16.09 3.73 -23.40
CA ILE A 125 15.48 4.88 -22.76
C ILE A 125 14.02 4.55 -22.48
N LEU A 126 13.64 4.58 -21.19
CA LEU A 126 12.26 4.35 -20.74
C LEU A 126 11.68 5.63 -20.17
N THR A 127 10.49 6.00 -20.65
CA THR A 127 9.66 7.03 -20.00
C THR A 127 8.34 6.38 -19.64
N LEU A 128 8.01 6.37 -18.36
CA LEU A 128 6.81 5.74 -17.86
C LEU A 128 6.20 6.52 -16.70
N ASN A 129 4.88 6.46 -16.56
CA ASN A 129 4.23 6.73 -15.29
C ASN A 129 4.35 5.47 -14.44
N THR A 130 4.80 5.61 -13.19
CA THR A 130 5.07 4.47 -12.29
C THR A 130 3.83 3.70 -11.83
N GLN A 131 2.66 4.10 -12.31
CA GLN A 131 1.34 3.58 -11.96
C GLN A 131 0.60 2.98 -13.16
N ILE A 132 1.29 2.57 -14.23
CA ILE A 132 0.64 2.07 -15.46
C ILE A 132 0.58 0.54 -15.58
N SER A 133 1.35 -0.17 -14.78
CA SER A 133 1.47 -1.62 -14.78
C SER A 133 1.48 -2.12 -13.33
N THR A 134 2.07 -3.29 -13.05
CA THR A 134 2.30 -3.68 -11.66
C THR A 134 3.00 -2.56 -10.92
N GLN A 135 2.44 -2.14 -9.80
CA GLN A 135 2.83 -0.92 -9.11
C GLN A 135 2.89 -1.11 -7.60
N PHE A 136 3.85 -0.45 -6.98
CA PHE A 136 3.99 -0.28 -5.54
C PHE A 136 3.62 1.15 -5.18
N ASP A 137 2.62 1.32 -4.35
CA ASP A 137 2.17 2.61 -3.86
C ASP A 137 2.95 3.00 -2.63
N GLY A 138 3.78 4.03 -2.77
CA GLY A 138 4.52 4.62 -1.67
C GLY A 138 3.66 5.55 -0.82
N LEU A 139 4.20 6.00 0.32
CA LEU A 139 3.47 6.78 1.32
C LEU A 139 3.09 8.20 0.86
N ARG A 140 3.57 8.63 -0.30
CA ARG A 140 3.19 9.89 -0.96
C ARG A 140 2.08 9.74 -1.98
N HIS A 141 1.68 8.48 -2.30
CA HIS A 141 0.77 8.22 -3.42
C HIS A 141 -0.66 8.66 -3.11
N PHE A 142 -1.16 8.32 -1.94
CA PHE A 142 -2.55 8.59 -1.59
C PHE A 142 -2.65 9.17 -0.16
N PRO A 143 -3.02 10.46 -0.03
CA PRO A 143 -3.17 11.10 1.27
C PRO A 143 -4.49 10.68 1.94
N TYR A 144 -4.57 10.87 3.23
CA TYR A 144 -5.86 10.96 3.90
C TYR A 144 -6.52 12.29 3.52
N SER A 145 -7.78 12.25 3.10
CA SER A 145 -8.54 13.45 2.72
C SER A 145 -10.03 13.21 2.88
N THR A 146 -10.78 14.25 3.21
CA THR A 146 -12.24 14.18 3.35
C THR A 146 -12.99 14.68 2.11
N ASN A 147 -12.34 15.45 1.25
CA ASN A 147 -12.98 16.13 0.10
C ASN A 147 -12.12 16.14 -1.17
N PHE A 148 -10.96 15.50 -1.16
CA PHE A 148 -9.98 15.47 -2.26
C PHE A 148 -9.45 16.85 -2.68
N GLU A 149 -9.57 17.86 -1.81
CA GLU A 149 -8.90 19.15 -2.01
C GLU A 149 -7.46 19.08 -1.51
N GLN A 150 -6.49 19.47 -2.34
CA GLN A 150 -5.06 19.36 -2.06
C GLN A 150 -4.64 20.03 -0.76
N SER A 151 -5.30 21.14 -0.40
CA SER A 151 -5.07 21.86 0.87
C SER A 151 -5.46 21.06 2.12
N THR A 152 -6.23 19.98 1.96
CA THR A 152 -6.70 19.12 3.05
C THR A 152 -5.98 17.78 3.11
N TYR A 153 -4.99 17.57 2.25
CA TYR A 153 -4.25 16.33 2.20
C TYR A 153 -3.38 16.14 3.43
N GLN A 154 -3.52 14.98 4.07
CA GLN A 154 -2.76 14.57 5.23
C GLN A 154 -2.01 13.28 4.90
N PHE A 155 -0.69 13.37 4.86
CA PHE A 155 0.17 12.22 4.62
C PHE A 155 0.53 11.53 5.93
N TYR A 156 1.07 10.33 5.84
CA TYR A 156 1.39 9.51 6.99
C TYR A 156 2.20 10.28 8.05
N ASN A 157 1.77 10.18 9.31
CA ASN A 157 2.34 10.89 10.47
C ASN A 157 2.36 12.42 10.35
N ASP A 158 1.61 13.01 9.41
CA ASP A 158 1.61 14.47 9.16
C ASP A 158 3.03 15.04 8.89
N LEU A 159 3.90 14.22 8.29
CA LEU A 159 5.31 14.58 8.10
C LEU A 159 5.56 15.53 6.93
N ILE A 160 4.65 15.59 5.97
CA ILE A 160 4.75 16.45 4.78
C ILE A 160 3.38 16.94 4.35
N THR A 161 3.37 18.06 3.65
CA THR A 161 2.21 18.62 2.97
C THR A 161 2.27 18.30 1.46
N PHE A 162 1.17 18.57 0.75
CA PHE A 162 1.16 18.49 -0.70
C PHE A 162 2.19 19.47 -1.33
N ASP A 163 2.30 20.67 -0.77
CA ASP A 163 3.24 21.68 -1.27
C ASP A 163 4.70 21.23 -1.13
N ASP A 164 5.06 20.51 -0.07
CA ASP A 164 6.39 19.93 0.10
C ASP A 164 6.72 18.90 -0.99
N ILE A 165 5.72 18.17 -1.50
CA ILE A 165 5.92 17.17 -2.57
C ILE A 165 6.19 17.82 -3.91
N VAL A 166 5.45 18.90 -4.23
CA VAL A 166 5.51 19.55 -5.56
C VAL A 166 6.50 20.70 -5.64
N ALA A 167 7.08 21.12 -4.51
CA ALA A 167 8.04 22.21 -4.47
C ALA A 167 9.31 21.90 -5.28
N PRO A 168 9.89 22.88 -5.97
CA PRO A 168 11.18 22.74 -6.62
C PRO A 168 12.27 22.32 -5.62
N GLY A 169 13.01 21.26 -5.94
CA GLY A 169 14.03 20.70 -5.06
C GLY A 169 13.49 19.73 -4.02
N GLY A 170 12.20 19.72 -3.77
CA GLY A 170 11.45 18.73 -3.00
C GLY A 170 12.06 18.30 -1.65
N THR A 171 11.36 17.42 -0.96
CA THR A 171 11.88 16.72 0.22
C THR A 171 12.07 15.23 -0.06
N SER A 172 12.93 14.54 0.70
CA SER A 172 13.02 13.07 0.65
C SER A 172 12.03 12.37 1.57
N THR A 173 11.38 13.11 2.48
CA THR A 173 10.47 12.55 3.51
C THR A 173 9.35 11.74 2.89
N LEU A 174 9.07 10.54 3.41
CA LEU A 174 8.09 9.57 2.92
C LEU A 174 8.29 9.09 1.47
N GLY A 175 9.45 9.35 0.85
CA GLY A 175 9.72 8.88 -0.51
C GLY A 175 9.98 7.37 -0.58
N ILE A 176 9.78 6.77 -1.77
CA ILE A 176 9.95 5.32 -1.99
C ILE A 176 11.38 4.83 -1.77
N GLN A 177 12.39 5.71 -1.77
CA GLN A 177 13.77 5.33 -1.44
C GLN A 177 13.87 4.69 -0.06
N ASN A 178 13.00 5.05 0.89
CA ASN A 178 12.99 4.46 2.23
C ASN A 178 12.68 2.96 2.16
N ALA A 179 11.66 2.57 1.40
CA ALA A 179 11.31 1.17 1.17
C ALA A 179 12.42 0.43 0.36
N ALA A 180 12.98 1.09 -0.67
CA ALA A 180 14.07 0.53 -1.48
C ALA A 180 15.31 0.24 -0.65
N GLN A 181 15.71 1.16 0.24
CA GLN A 181 16.89 0.99 1.12
C GLN A 181 16.65 -0.03 2.25
N LYS A 182 15.41 -0.11 2.76
CA LYS A 182 15.04 -1.10 3.78
C LYS A 182 15.12 -2.53 3.22
N GLY A 183 14.81 -2.71 1.94
CA GLY A 183 14.65 -4.00 1.28
C GLY A 183 13.41 -4.74 1.81
N ILE A 184 12.52 -5.12 0.91
CA ILE A 184 11.27 -5.81 1.26
C ILE A 184 11.46 -7.29 0.95
N ALA A 185 11.57 -8.12 2.00
CA ALA A 185 11.67 -9.56 1.92
C ALA A 185 11.06 -10.20 3.16
N GLY A 186 10.34 -11.31 2.99
CA GLY A 186 9.68 -12.02 4.08
C GLY A 186 8.80 -13.15 3.58
N ARG A 187 7.82 -13.56 4.36
CA ARG A 187 6.85 -14.57 3.97
C ARG A 187 5.66 -13.91 3.29
N GLY A 188 5.30 -14.38 2.10
CA GLY A 188 4.06 -14.07 1.42
C GLY A 188 3.01 -15.16 1.62
N VAL A 189 1.76 -14.79 1.56
CA VAL A 189 0.61 -15.70 1.56
C VAL A 189 -0.38 -15.30 0.48
N LEU A 190 -0.82 -16.27 -0.32
CA LEU A 190 -1.82 -16.08 -1.38
C LEU A 190 -3.20 -16.50 -0.88
N LEU A 191 -4.18 -15.62 -1.07
CA LEU A 191 -5.60 -15.95 -1.05
C LEU A 191 -6.14 -15.89 -2.49
N ASP A 192 -6.42 -17.04 -3.07
CA ASP A 192 -6.89 -17.17 -4.47
C ASP A 192 -8.42 -17.15 -4.53
N TRP A 193 -9.02 -15.96 -4.40
CA TRP A 193 -10.46 -15.79 -4.46
C TRP A 193 -11.03 -16.14 -5.85
N GLY A 194 -10.36 -15.72 -6.92
CA GLY A 194 -10.79 -16.07 -8.28
C GLY A 194 -10.81 -17.58 -8.53
N GLY A 195 -9.78 -18.30 -8.06
CA GLY A 195 -9.75 -19.77 -8.14
C GLY A 195 -10.80 -20.45 -7.25
N TRP A 196 -11.12 -19.86 -6.12
CA TRP A 196 -12.22 -20.34 -5.26
C TRP A 196 -13.57 -20.21 -5.96
N LYS A 197 -13.86 -19.07 -6.62
CA LYS A 197 -15.07 -18.89 -7.43
C LYS A 197 -15.15 -19.92 -8.58
N ASP A 198 -14.04 -20.14 -9.29
CA ASP A 198 -13.96 -21.18 -10.32
C ASP A 198 -14.30 -22.58 -9.74
N ALA A 199 -13.76 -22.91 -8.57
CA ALA A 199 -14.00 -24.20 -7.89
C ALA A 199 -15.45 -24.38 -7.42
N MET A 200 -16.15 -23.28 -7.12
CA MET A 200 -17.58 -23.27 -6.79
C MET A 200 -18.48 -23.24 -8.02
N ASN A 201 -17.94 -23.24 -9.23
CA ASN A 201 -18.67 -23.01 -10.50
C ASN A 201 -19.44 -21.67 -10.52
N GLU A 202 -18.94 -20.66 -9.82
CA GLU A 202 -19.51 -19.33 -9.82
C GLU A 202 -18.82 -18.46 -10.85
N THR A 203 -19.60 -17.88 -11.77
CA THR A 203 -19.11 -16.94 -12.77
C THR A 203 -19.27 -15.50 -12.27
N TYR A 204 -18.33 -14.65 -12.62
CA TYR A 204 -18.36 -13.22 -12.32
C TYR A 204 -17.67 -12.41 -13.41
N ASP A 205 -18.03 -11.15 -13.52
CA ASP A 205 -17.37 -10.19 -14.40
C ASP A 205 -16.39 -9.34 -13.59
N ALA A 206 -15.09 -9.57 -13.77
CA ALA A 206 -14.06 -8.83 -13.04
C ALA A 206 -14.02 -7.32 -13.35
N PHE A 207 -14.71 -6.90 -14.42
CA PHE A 207 -14.82 -5.51 -14.86
C PHE A 207 -16.10 -4.83 -14.36
N SER A 208 -16.83 -5.45 -13.46
CA SER A 208 -17.97 -4.88 -12.74
C SER A 208 -17.62 -4.68 -11.26
N THR A 209 -18.40 -3.84 -10.56
CA THR A 209 -18.21 -3.65 -9.11
C THR A 209 -18.61 -4.91 -8.36
N ILE A 210 -17.61 -5.67 -7.95
CA ILE A 210 -17.77 -6.85 -7.08
C ILE A 210 -16.95 -6.62 -5.82
N ILE A 211 -17.64 -6.73 -4.68
CA ILE A 211 -17.07 -6.48 -3.37
C ILE A 211 -16.73 -7.82 -2.73
N ILE A 212 -15.46 -8.03 -2.38
CA ILE A 212 -14.97 -9.23 -1.70
C ILE A 212 -14.91 -8.94 -0.19
N PRO A 213 -15.88 -9.41 0.61
CA PRO A 213 -15.85 -9.22 2.05
C PRO A 213 -14.83 -10.15 2.71
N THR A 214 -14.37 -9.80 3.91
CA THR A 214 -13.42 -10.62 4.68
C THR A 214 -13.94 -12.02 4.99
N THR A 215 -15.26 -12.18 5.07
CA THR A 215 -15.90 -13.51 5.26
C THR A 215 -15.64 -14.44 4.07
N GLU A 216 -15.58 -13.92 2.84
CA GLU A 216 -15.17 -14.70 1.67
C GLU A 216 -13.67 -14.97 1.68
N LEU A 217 -12.83 -13.99 2.08
CA LEU A 217 -11.38 -14.23 2.23
C LEU A 217 -11.09 -15.32 3.28
N ASP A 218 -11.85 -15.37 4.37
CA ASP A 218 -11.77 -16.45 5.34
C ASP A 218 -12.27 -17.81 4.78
N ALA A 219 -13.28 -17.77 3.90
CA ALA A 219 -13.74 -18.99 3.20
C ALA A 219 -12.68 -19.49 2.21
N VAL A 220 -12.01 -18.59 1.48
CA VAL A 220 -10.86 -18.91 0.62
C VAL A 220 -9.74 -19.54 1.42
N ALA A 221 -9.38 -18.98 2.57
CA ALA A 221 -8.35 -19.54 3.45
C ALA A 221 -8.71 -20.99 3.83
N ARG A 222 -9.94 -21.25 4.27
CA ARG A 222 -10.40 -22.62 4.61
C ARG A 222 -10.36 -23.56 3.40
N TRP A 223 -10.79 -23.10 2.23
CA TRP A 223 -10.74 -23.89 1.00
C TRP A 223 -9.30 -24.27 0.61
N GLN A 224 -8.36 -23.37 0.86
CA GLN A 224 -6.93 -23.60 0.67
C GLN A 224 -6.30 -24.48 1.79
N GLY A 225 -7.06 -24.88 2.80
CA GLY A 225 -6.56 -25.66 3.95
C GLY A 225 -5.81 -24.81 4.98
N LEU A 226 -6.01 -23.50 4.96
CA LEU A 226 -5.43 -22.55 5.90
C LEU A 226 -6.42 -22.24 7.04
N ASP A 227 -5.90 -22.01 8.25
CA ASP A 227 -6.71 -21.51 9.37
C ASP A 227 -6.90 -19.98 9.25
N PRO A 228 -8.14 -19.48 9.07
CA PRO A 228 -8.41 -18.04 8.99
C PRO A 228 -7.88 -17.21 10.16
N ALA A 229 -7.77 -17.82 11.34
CA ALA A 229 -7.25 -17.14 12.53
C ALA A 229 -5.72 -17.09 12.58
N ALA A 230 -5.02 -17.98 11.86
CA ALA A 230 -3.59 -18.19 12.04
C ALA A 230 -2.75 -18.30 10.75
N PHE A 231 -3.33 -18.08 9.57
CA PHE A 231 -2.58 -18.22 8.31
C PHE A 231 -1.53 -17.13 8.09
N THR A 232 -1.60 -16.02 8.80
CA THR A 232 -0.59 -14.96 8.79
C THR A 232 0.13 -14.85 10.13
N VAL A 233 1.35 -14.37 10.08
CA VAL A 233 2.08 -13.87 11.26
C VAL A 233 2.50 -12.41 11.02
N PRO A 234 2.79 -11.64 12.08
CA PRO A 234 3.23 -10.26 11.91
C PRO A 234 4.42 -10.12 10.96
N GLY A 235 4.28 -9.26 9.95
CA GLY A 235 5.30 -9.01 8.94
C GLY A 235 5.13 -9.80 7.64
N ASP A 236 4.09 -10.61 7.52
CA ASP A 236 3.74 -11.27 6.26
C ASP A 236 3.25 -10.28 5.20
N PHE A 237 3.30 -10.71 3.95
CA PHE A 237 2.73 -10.03 2.78
C PHE A 237 1.47 -10.78 2.33
N LEU A 238 0.33 -10.12 2.40
CA LEU A 238 -0.95 -10.70 1.99
C LEU A 238 -1.21 -10.37 0.52
N VAL A 239 -1.36 -11.39 -0.30
CA VAL A 239 -1.64 -11.27 -1.73
C VAL A 239 -3.00 -11.88 -2.04
N VAL A 240 -3.89 -11.12 -2.66
CA VAL A 240 -5.25 -11.56 -3.04
C VAL A 240 -5.33 -11.66 -4.56
N ARG A 241 -5.58 -12.86 -5.08
CA ARG A 241 -5.86 -13.02 -6.50
C ARG A 241 -7.37 -12.93 -6.72
N THR A 242 -7.79 -11.81 -7.32
CA THR A 242 -9.20 -11.54 -7.65
C THR A 242 -9.63 -12.18 -8.97
N GLY A 243 -8.67 -12.55 -9.83
CA GLY A 243 -8.89 -13.04 -11.19
C GLY A 243 -9.07 -11.93 -12.23
N PHE A 244 -8.83 -10.66 -11.86
CA PHE A 244 -8.91 -9.53 -12.80
C PHE A 244 -7.95 -9.72 -13.97
N MET A 245 -6.67 -9.99 -13.71
CA MET A 245 -5.69 -10.17 -14.78
C MET A 245 -5.95 -11.40 -15.63
N LYS A 246 -6.43 -12.50 -15.05
CA LYS A 246 -6.87 -13.68 -15.83
C LYS A 246 -7.94 -13.32 -16.85
N GLN A 247 -8.95 -12.55 -16.43
CA GLN A 247 -10.02 -12.12 -17.33
C GLN A 247 -9.54 -11.06 -18.32
N TYR A 248 -8.68 -10.10 -17.88
CA TYR A 248 -8.11 -9.07 -18.76
C TYR A 248 -7.29 -9.69 -19.90
N THR A 249 -6.42 -10.63 -19.61
CA THR A 249 -5.58 -11.28 -20.62
C THR A 249 -6.38 -12.17 -21.59
N ALA A 250 -7.56 -12.63 -21.18
CA ALA A 250 -8.47 -13.37 -22.04
C ALA A 250 -9.30 -12.48 -22.99
N LEU A 251 -9.31 -11.17 -22.79
CA LEU A 251 -9.99 -10.23 -23.69
C LEU A 251 -9.27 -10.14 -25.04
N SER A 252 -10.03 -9.87 -26.11
CA SER A 252 -9.42 -9.47 -27.38
C SER A 252 -8.67 -8.14 -27.24
N ALA A 253 -7.68 -7.90 -28.11
CA ALA A 253 -6.93 -6.63 -28.11
C ALA A 253 -7.85 -5.40 -28.22
N HIS A 254 -8.93 -5.49 -29.02
CA HIS A 254 -9.93 -4.43 -29.10
C HIS A 254 -10.66 -4.22 -27.77
N ALA A 255 -11.07 -5.28 -27.07
CA ALA A 255 -11.75 -5.18 -25.80
C ALA A 255 -10.83 -4.62 -24.70
N GLN A 256 -9.55 -4.99 -24.68
CA GLN A 256 -8.55 -4.38 -23.80
C GLN A 256 -8.39 -2.89 -24.09
N ALA A 257 -8.31 -2.49 -25.35
CA ALA A 257 -8.11 -1.11 -25.77
C ALA A 257 -9.29 -0.18 -25.38
N VAL A 258 -10.52 -0.67 -25.37
CA VAL A 258 -11.70 0.13 -25.03
C VAL A 258 -12.06 0.10 -23.53
N LEU A 259 -11.52 -0.86 -22.78
CA LEU A 259 -11.84 -1.05 -21.36
C LEU A 259 -11.66 0.21 -20.49
N PRO A 260 -10.58 1.01 -20.65
CA PRO A 260 -10.39 2.25 -19.88
C PRO A 260 -11.38 3.36 -20.20
N PHE A 261 -12.08 3.27 -21.35
CA PHE A 261 -12.94 4.33 -21.89
C PHE A 261 -14.42 3.96 -21.87
N ARG A 262 -14.83 3.00 -21.05
CA ARG A 262 -16.23 2.56 -20.96
C ARG A 262 -17.14 3.70 -20.52
N GLU A 263 -18.24 3.92 -21.24
CA GLU A 263 -19.26 4.90 -20.88
C GLU A 263 -20.04 4.47 -19.62
N GLY A 264 -20.36 5.43 -18.74
CA GLY A 264 -21.23 5.24 -17.58
C GLY A 264 -20.68 4.39 -16.43
N ALA A 265 -19.59 3.65 -16.67
CA ALA A 265 -18.96 2.75 -15.70
C ALA A 265 -17.43 2.86 -15.75
N ALA A 266 -16.94 4.08 -15.88
CA ALA A 266 -15.53 4.36 -16.19
C ALA A 266 -14.55 3.67 -15.25
N VAL A 267 -14.95 3.42 -13.98
CA VAL A 267 -14.09 2.77 -12.99
C VAL A 267 -14.93 1.76 -12.22
N GLN A 268 -14.98 0.53 -12.70
CA GLN A 268 -15.66 -0.58 -12.02
C GLN A 268 -14.81 -1.84 -12.16
N TRP A 269 -14.50 -2.49 -11.04
CA TRP A 269 -13.84 -3.79 -10.98
C TRP A 269 -14.00 -4.46 -9.63
N VAL A 270 -13.74 -5.77 -9.64
CA VAL A 270 -13.69 -6.62 -8.46
C VAL A 270 -12.55 -6.21 -7.53
N GLY A 271 -12.75 -6.31 -6.23
CA GLY A 271 -11.71 -6.10 -5.22
C GLY A 271 -12.20 -6.25 -3.81
N VAL A 272 -11.31 -6.09 -2.85
CA VAL A 272 -11.60 -6.23 -1.43
C VAL A 272 -12.56 -5.13 -0.96
N GLU A 273 -13.45 -5.46 -0.03
CA GLU A 273 -14.40 -4.53 0.55
C GLU A 273 -13.72 -3.39 1.31
N ALA A 274 -14.11 -2.15 1.04
CA ALA A 274 -13.72 -1.01 1.87
C ALA A 274 -14.70 -0.85 3.05
N SER A 275 -14.34 -1.41 4.20
CA SER A 275 -15.18 -1.42 5.41
C SER A 275 -14.37 -1.46 6.69
N ASP A 276 -14.99 -1.11 7.84
CA ASP A 276 -14.40 -1.30 9.16
C ASP A 276 -14.05 -2.77 9.45
N ALA A 277 -14.85 -3.71 8.94
CA ALA A 277 -14.58 -5.13 9.09
C ALA A 277 -13.26 -5.52 8.42
N THR A 278 -13.01 -5.02 7.20
CA THR A 278 -11.77 -5.25 6.46
C THR A 278 -10.57 -4.62 7.16
N LEU A 279 -10.72 -3.39 7.61
CA LEU A 279 -9.65 -2.70 8.33
C LEU A 279 -9.27 -3.43 9.62
N ARG A 280 -10.25 -3.84 10.42
CA ARG A 280 -10.02 -4.62 11.64
C ARG A 280 -9.32 -5.94 11.33
N TRP A 281 -9.83 -6.67 10.34
CA TRP A 281 -9.29 -7.97 9.94
C TRP A 281 -7.81 -7.87 9.52
N LEU A 282 -7.45 -6.84 8.75
CA LEU A 282 -6.06 -6.60 8.32
C LEU A 282 -5.18 -6.09 9.47
N TRP A 283 -5.70 -5.19 10.30
CA TRP A 283 -4.97 -4.67 11.45
C TRP A 283 -4.58 -5.77 12.43
N ASP A 284 -5.51 -6.67 12.73
CA ASP A 284 -5.27 -7.79 13.63
C ASP A 284 -4.24 -8.78 13.07
N LYS A 285 -4.16 -8.92 11.75
CA LYS A 285 -3.16 -9.76 11.06
C LYS A 285 -1.75 -9.16 11.04
N LYS A 286 -1.59 -7.85 11.27
CA LYS A 286 -0.29 -7.16 11.30
C LYS A 286 0.56 -7.42 10.06
N VAL A 287 -0.06 -7.43 8.89
CA VAL A 287 0.64 -7.61 7.63
C VAL A 287 1.49 -6.38 7.29
N ALA A 288 2.66 -6.61 6.70
CA ALA A 288 3.57 -5.52 6.33
C ALA A 288 3.20 -4.87 4.99
N LEU A 289 2.50 -5.61 4.13
CA LEU A 289 2.12 -5.19 2.80
C LEU A 289 0.89 -5.96 2.35
N VAL A 290 0.04 -5.33 1.57
CA VAL A 290 -1.05 -5.99 0.83
C VAL A 290 -0.84 -5.85 -0.66
N GLY A 291 -1.33 -6.81 -1.44
CA GLY A 291 -1.30 -6.73 -2.90
C GLY A 291 -2.40 -7.55 -3.55
N ALA A 292 -2.73 -7.19 -4.80
CA ALA A 292 -3.70 -7.90 -5.60
C ALA A 292 -3.43 -7.77 -7.11
N ASP A 293 -4.11 -8.60 -7.91
CA ASP A 293 -4.04 -8.56 -9.36
C ASP A 293 -4.99 -7.55 -10.02
N ASN A 294 -5.87 -6.91 -9.26
CA ASN A 294 -6.75 -5.84 -9.72
C ASN A 294 -6.08 -4.45 -9.63
N PRO A 295 -6.70 -3.39 -10.23
CA PRO A 295 -6.10 -2.06 -10.32
C PRO A 295 -5.98 -1.27 -9.02
N THR A 296 -6.65 -1.68 -7.92
CA THR A 296 -6.79 -0.86 -6.71
C THR A 296 -6.82 -1.65 -5.41
N PHE A 297 -6.47 -2.94 -5.40
CA PHE A 297 -6.66 -3.83 -4.25
C PHE A 297 -8.13 -3.91 -3.81
N GLU A 298 -8.74 -2.78 -3.46
CA GLU A 298 -10.17 -2.71 -3.14
C GLU A 298 -11.04 -2.65 -4.39
N SER A 299 -12.34 -2.89 -4.22
CA SER A 299 -13.32 -2.79 -5.32
C SER A 299 -13.48 -1.34 -5.78
N ALA A 300 -13.77 -1.16 -7.07
CA ALA A 300 -14.04 0.15 -7.63
C ALA A 300 -15.52 0.30 -8.05
N PRO A 301 -16.08 1.53 -7.93
CA PRO A 301 -15.45 2.78 -7.54
C PRO A 301 -14.92 2.76 -6.10
N LEU A 302 -13.81 3.49 -5.84
CA LEU A 302 -13.14 3.55 -4.54
C LEU A 302 -14.02 4.22 -3.48
N SER A 303 -15.02 3.49 -3.00
CA SER A 303 -15.96 3.99 -2.01
C SER A 303 -16.47 2.87 -1.13
N GLY A 304 -16.36 3.06 0.18
CA GLY A 304 -16.92 2.17 1.18
C GLY A 304 -17.44 2.97 2.36
N VAL A 305 -17.91 2.30 3.39
CA VAL A 305 -18.32 2.94 4.65
C VAL A 305 -17.35 2.56 5.73
N ILE A 306 -16.55 3.52 6.16
CA ILE A 306 -15.58 3.38 7.24
C ILE A 306 -15.89 4.45 8.29
N ASP A 307 -16.13 4.01 9.53
CA ASP A 307 -16.50 4.88 10.65
C ASP A 307 -17.64 5.83 10.30
N GLY A 308 -18.70 5.27 9.68
CA GLY A 308 -19.93 5.97 9.33
C GLY A 308 -19.83 6.98 8.19
N ALA A 309 -18.71 7.08 7.48
CA ALA A 309 -18.54 7.99 6.34
C ALA A 309 -18.01 7.28 5.10
N VAL A 310 -18.24 7.89 3.93
CA VAL A 310 -17.70 7.37 2.66
C VAL A 310 -16.19 7.57 2.63
N ARG A 311 -15.45 6.47 2.61
CA ARG A 311 -13.98 6.43 2.58
C ARG A 311 -13.52 5.21 1.80
N ASN A 312 -12.26 5.20 1.40
CA ASN A 312 -11.63 4.07 0.73
C ASN A 312 -10.47 3.49 1.56
N LEU A 313 -10.00 2.29 1.20
CA LEU A 313 -8.88 1.65 1.91
C LEU A 313 -7.57 2.40 1.68
N HIS A 314 -7.34 2.98 0.50
CA HIS A 314 -6.13 3.73 0.18
C HIS A 314 -5.84 4.84 1.18
N MET A 315 -6.87 5.63 1.54
CA MET A 315 -6.72 6.69 2.54
C MET A 315 -6.20 6.16 3.86
N VAL A 316 -6.85 5.09 4.35
CA VAL A 316 -6.52 4.52 5.66
C VAL A 316 -5.20 3.76 5.61
N PHE A 317 -4.93 3.00 4.54
CA PHE A 317 -3.68 2.26 4.42
C PHE A 317 -2.50 3.21 4.25
N ILE A 318 -2.49 4.00 3.18
CA ILE A 318 -1.32 4.80 2.81
C ILE A 318 -1.19 6.02 3.72
N GLY A 319 -2.21 6.87 3.78
CA GLY A 319 -2.19 8.09 4.58
C GLY A 319 -2.35 7.85 6.08
N GLY A 320 -3.11 6.82 6.48
CA GLY A 320 -3.42 6.53 7.87
C GLY A 320 -2.41 5.58 8.54
N TRP A 321 -2.11 4.41 7.95
CA TRP A 321 -1.29 3.36 8.58
C TRP A 321 0.16 3.35 8.11
N GLY A 322 0.48 4.11 7.05
CA GLY A 322 1.75 3.98 6.36
C GLY A 322 1.91 2.59 5.73
N GLN A 323 0.81 1.99 5.27
CA GLN A 323 0.79 0.68 4.63
C GLN A 323 0.75 0.83 3.11
N SER A 324 1.82 0.44 2.46
CA SER A 324 1.91 0.39 1.00
C SER A 324 1.04 -0.72 0.42
N ILE A 325 0.64 -0.55 -0.85
CA ILE A 325 -0.17 -1.51 -1.62
C ILE A 325 0.63 -1.92 -2.86
N VAL A 326 0.46 -3.16 -3.32
CA VAL A 326 0.95 -3.61 -4.64
C VAL A 326 -0.23 -4.02 -5.50
N GLU A 327 -0.35 -3.42 -6.67
CA GLU A 327 -1.49 -3.58 -7.56
C GLU A 327 -1.06 -4.13 -8.92
N PHE A 328 -2.02 -4.61 -9.70
CA PHE A 328 -1.77 -5.25 -11.00
C PHE A 328 -0.71 -6.35 -10.95
N MET A 329 -0.71 -7.17 -9.89
CA MET A 329 0.22 -8.29 -9.80
C MET A 329 -0.14 -9.38 -10.82
N ASP A 330 0.88 -10.03 -11.39
CA ASP A 330 0.71 -11.26 -12.18
C ASP A 330 0.72 -12.46 -11.23
N LEU A 331 -0.46 -12.99 -10.93
CA LEU A 331 -0.64 -14.02 -9.90
C LEU A 331 -1.06 -15.39 -10.47
N ASP A 332 -1.26 -15.53 -11.79
CA ASP A 332 -1.81 -16.76 -12.36
C ASP A 332 -0.84 -17.94 -12.22
N GLU A 333 0.45 -17.74 -12.53
CA GLU A 333 1.46 -18.79 -12.35
C GLU A 333 1.67 -19.13 -10.87
N LEU A 334 1.67 -18.13 -9.99
CA LEU A 334 1.78 -18.34 -8.54
C LEU A 334 0.61 -19.20 -8.04
N ALA A 335 -0.63 -18.83 -8.40
CA ALA A 335 -1.83 -19.57 -8.00
C ALA A 335 -1.79 -21.02 -8.47
N ALA A 336 -1.52 -21.26 -9.75
CA ALA A 336 -1.40 -22.60 -10.31
C ALA A 336 -0.34 -23.44 -9.59
N THR A 337 0.82 -22.83 -9.27
CA THR A 337 1.90 -23.50 -8.54
C THR A 337 1.53 -23.81 -7.10
N CYS A 338 0.91 -22.85 -6.39
CA CYS A 338 0.45 -23.03 -5.02
C CYS A 338 -0.57 -24.18 -4.91
N HIS A 339 -1.53 -24.25 -5.85
CA HIS A 339 -2.52 -25.34 -5.90
C HIS A 339 -1.86 -26.70 -6.18
N ALA A 340 -0.92 -26.77 -7.13
CA ALA A 340 -0.21 -27.99 -7.44
C ALA A 340 0.61 -28.51 -6.24
N LEU A 341 1.23 -27.60 -5.50
CA LEU A 341 2.00 -27.91 -4.30
C LEU A 341 1.15 -28.04 -3.03
N LYS A 342 -0.10 -27.61 -3.05
CA LYS A 342 -0.98 -27.44 -1.87
C LYS A 342 -0.32 -26.60 -0.79
N ARG A 343 0.39 -25.55 -1.21
CA ARG A 343 1.12 -24.62 -0.34
C ARG A 343 0.85 -23.19 -0.81
N PHE A 344 0.34 -22.36 0.08
CA PHE A 344 -0.05 -20.99 -0.21
C PHE A 344 0.83 -19.95 0.48
N HIS A 345 1.89 -20.41 1.14
CA HIS A 345 2.98 -19.57 1.67
C HIS A 345 4.21 -19.74 0.80
N PHE A 346 4.94 -18.64 0.64
CA PHE A 346 6.15 -18.58 -0.18
C PHE A 346 7.11 -17.52 0.37
N PHE A 347 8.38 -17.60 0.01
CA PHE A 347 9.31 -16.51 0.25
C PHE A 347 9.02 -15.40 -0.77
N PHE A 348 8.81 -14.18 -0.27
CA PHE A 348 8.48 -13.01 -1.09
C PHE A 348 9.61 -12.01 -1.07
N THR A 349 9.92 -11.41 -2.22
CA THR A 349 10.81 -10.26 -2.35
C THR A 349 10.18 -9.18 -3.20
N LEU A 350 10.52 -7.93 -2.92
CA LEU A 350 10.13 -6.76 -3.69
C LEU A 350 11.25 -5.73 -3.63
N GLN A 351 11.60 -5.14 -4.77
CA GLN A 351 12.64 -4.12 -4.84
C GLN A 351 12.19 -2.94 -5.68
N ASN A 352 11.83 -1.86 -5.01
CA ASN A 352 11.45 -0.59 -5.65
C ASN A 352 12.63 0.06 -6.36
N LEU A 353 12.33 0.92 -7.31
CA LEU A 353 13.29 1.93 -7.77
C LEU A 353 13.75 2.78 -6.58
N ASN A 354 15.05 3.06 -6.52
CA ASN A 354 15.62 3.93 -5.49
C ASN A 354 15.62 5.39 -5.97
N VAL A 355 14.42 5.99 -6.04
CA VAL A 355 14.22 7.39 -6.45
C VAL A 355 13.94 8.21 -5.21
N VAL A 356 14.85 9.13 -4.88
CA VAL A 356 14.70 10.03 -3.72
C VAL A 356 13.46 10.91 -3.91
N GLY A 357 12.57 10.91 -2.93
CA GLY A 357 11.30 11.64 -3.01
C GLY A 357 10.29 11.04 -3.97
N GLY A 358 10.54 9.85 -4.53
CA GLY A 358 9.61 9.18 -5.44
C GLY A 358 8.28 8.81 -4.77
N ILE A 359 7.23 8.75 -5.58
CA ILE A 359 5.85 8.52 -5.13
C ILE A 359 5.49 7.03 -5.19
N ALA A 360 5.86 6.37 -6.29
CA ALA A 360 5.51 4.99 -6.58
C ALA A 360 6.59 4.33 -7.46
N SER A 361 6.47 3.03 -7.70
CA SER A 361 7.48 2.29 -8.46
C SER A 361 6.91 1.01 -9.06
N PRO A 362 7.38 0.55 -10.23
CA PRO A 362 7.35 -0.86 -10.56
C PRO A 362 8.06 -1.65 -9.44
N PRO A 363 7.45 -2.72 -8.88
CA PRO A 363 7.95 -3.32 -7.63
C PRO A 363 8.99 -4.42 -7.83
N ASN A 364 9.14 -4.99 -9.03
CA ASN A 364 9.96 -6.19 -9.27
C ASN A 364 9.75 -7.26 -8.19
N ALA A 365 8.47 -7.58 -7.93
CA ALA A 365 8.09 -8.55 -6.93
C ALA A 365 8.32 -9.99 -7.41
N MET A 366 8.73 -10.88 -6.51
CA MET A 366 8.99 -12.28 -6.81
C MET A 366 8.54 -13.18 -5.67
N ALA A 367 7.95 -14.31 -6.01
CA ALA A 367 7.71 -15.44 -5.10
C ALA A 367 8.73 -16.54 -5.35
N ILE A 368 9.25 -17.13 -4.26
CA ILE A 368 10.15 -18.30 -4.33
C ILE A 368 9.56 -19.38 -3.43
N LEU A 369 9.27 -20.55 -4.01
CA LEU A 369 8.65 -21.68 -3.31
C LEU A 369 9.69 -22.78 -2.95
#